data_c2e76ad276a331ad6be401612fcce399
#
_entry.id   c2e76ad276a331ad6be401612fcce399
#
_cell.length_a   1.000
_cell.length_b   1.000
_cell.length_c   1.000
_cell.angle_alpha   90.00
_cell.angle_beta   90.00
_cell.angle_gamma   90.00
#
_symmetry.space_group_name_H-M   'P 1'
#
loop_
_entity.id
_entity.type
_entity.pdbx_description
1 polymer ?
#
loop_
_entity_poly.entity_id
_entity_poly.type
_entity_poly.pdbx_seq_one_letter_code
_entity_poly.pdbx_strand_id
1 'polypeptide(L)'
;MIRIITSITQINKGSRMTNNKKIFIVDTSVLLYDKQAIHSFPGNILLIPIVVLDELDRFKDKKGLVGENARYVNRYLDELRSKGSLHDGIEIENGQIIKVALEGFDEVPGGLDENYADNRIIALALHEKKLHEVNHKIILVTKDINFRVKCDALGINSEDYRKDKIELRENEESYKGHSDFELEDTYVIDQFYALEKIKIQKTMT
;
A
#
# COMPACT_ATOMS: atom_id res chain seq x y z
N MET A 1 -57.93 -18.40 22.13
CA MET A 1 -56.96 -19.41 21.66
C MET A 1 -56.07 -18.73 20.64
N ILE A 2 -54.93 -18.18 21.06
CA ILE A 2 -54.01 -17.39 20.23
C ILE A 2 -52.87 -18.32 19.79
N ARG A 3 -52.76 -18.53 18.48
CA ARG A 3 -51.63 -19.27 17.87
C ARG A 3 -50.47 -18.30 17.60
N ILE A 4 -49.39 -18.45 18.32
CA ILE A 4 -48.11 -17.77 18.04
C ILE A 4 -47.41 -18.60 16.97
N ILE A 5 -47.26 -18.03 15.79
CA ILE A 5 -46.42 -18.61 14.73
C ILE A 5 -44.99 -18.10 14.94
N THR A 6 -44.17 -18.98 15.45
CA THR A 6 -42.71 -18.72 15.56
C THR A 6 -42.10 -19.08 14.20
N SER A 7 -41.81 -18.08 13.39
CA SER A 7 -40.98 -18.26 12.19
C SER A 7 -39.51 -18.37 12.58
N ILE A 8 -39.00 -19.60 12.50
CA ILE A 8 -37.57 -19.88 12.64
C ILE A 8 -36.91 -19.43 11.34
N THR A 9 -36.26 -18.28 11.39
CA THR A 9 -35.34 -17.83 10.34
C THR A 9 -34.09 -18.72 10.40
N GLN A 10 -33.94 -19.62 9.44
CA GLN A 10 -32.70 -20.37 9.23
C GLN A 10 -31.59 -19.37 8.93
N ILE A 11 -30.69 -19.18 9.90
CA ILE A 11 -29.46 -18.47 9.70
C ILE A 11 -28.56 -19.38 8.86
N ASN A 12 -28.48 -19.07 7.58
CA ASN A 12 -27.54 -19.68 6.66
C ASN A 12 -26.12 -19.38 7.16
N LYS A 13 -25.47 -20.36 7.78
CA LYS A 13 -24.03 -20.34 8.09
C LYS A 13 -23.23 -20.49 6.79
N GLY A 14 -23.28 -19.49 5.92
CA GLY A 14 -22.27 -19.30 4.91
C GLY A 14 -20.98 -18.90 5.63
N SER A 15 -19.91 -19.66 5.48
CA SER A 15 -18.59 -19.34 5.99
C SER A 15 -18.20 -17.94 5.49
N ARG A 16 -18.33 -16.94 6.34
CA ARG A 16 -17.65 -15.68 6.15
C ARG A 16 -16.15 -15.99 6.27
N MET A 17 -15.48 -16.21 5.15
CA MET A 17 -14.08 -15.84 5.04
C MET A 17 -14.04 -14.35 5.40
N THR A 18 -13.60 -14.04 6.61
CA THR A 18 -13.26 -12.67 6.99
C THR A 18 -12.05 -12.33 6.13
N ASN A 19 -12.31 -11.76 4.96
CA ASN A 19 -11.26 -11.18 4.13
C ASN A 19 -10.76 -9.96 4.90
N ASN A 20 -9.69 -10.18 5.69
CA ASN A 20 -9.15 -9.22 6.64
C ASN A 20 -8.33 -8.20 5.82
N LYS A 21 -9.05 -7.27 5.14
CA LYS A 21 -8.43 -6.21 4.33
C LYS A 21 -7.40 -5.48 5.18
N LYS A 22 -6.21 -5.26 4.63
CA LYS A 22 -5.20 -4.40 5.25
C LYS A 22 -5.51 -2.94 4.96
N ILE A 23 -5.12 -2.06 5.87
CA ILE A 23 -5.16 -0.61 5.64
C ILE A 23 -3.73 -0.15 5.42
N PHE A 24 -3.45 0.34 4.22
CA PHE A 24 -2.18 0.92 3.85
C PHE A 24 -2.30 2.45 3.93
N ILE A 25 -1.51 3.07 4.80
CA ILE A 25 -1.39 4.52 4.88
C ILE A 25 -0.19 4.91 4.02
N VAL A 26 -0.41 5.73 3.01
CA VAL A 26 0.64 6.11 2.06
C VAL A 26 1.19 7.49 2.39
N ASP A 27 2.52 7.59 2.35
CA ASP A 27 3.26 8.84 2.45
C ASP A 27 3.43 9.50 1.07
N THR A 28 3.61 10.81 1.05
CA THR A 28 3.81 11.62 -0.17
C THR A 28 5.00 11.14 -1.00
N SER A 29 6.10 10.74 -0.35
CA SER A 29 7.31 10.25 -1.03
C SER A 29 7.04 9.07 -1.97
N VAL A 30 6.07 8.22 -1.64
CA VAL A 30 5.66 7.07 -2.45
C VAL A 30 4.97 7.52 -3.73
N LEU A 31 3.99 8.40 -3.61
CA LEU A 31 3.19 8.90 -4.75
C LEU A 31 4.01 9.80 -5.68
N LEU A 32 5.00 10.54 -5.12
CA LEU A 32 5.95 11.32 -5.89
C LEU A 32 7.00 10.46 -6.59
N TYR A 33 7.35 9.32 -6.00
CA TYR A 33 8.28 8.35 -6.60
C TYR A 33 7.62 7.57 -7.75
N ASP A 34 6.41 7.08 -7.55
CA ASP A 34 5.66 6.32 -8.56
C ASP A 34 4.16 6.65 -8.50
N LYS A 35 3.66 7.32 -9.54
CA LYS A 35 2.24 7.63 -9.66
C LYS A 35 1.33 6.39 -9.68
N GLN A 36 1.85 5.23 -10.11
CA GLN A 36 1.10 3.97 -10.12
C GLN A 36 0.92 3.37 -8.72
N ALA A 37 1.66 3.85 -7.73
CA ALA A 37 1.51 3.40 -6.35
C ALA A 37 0.07 3.55 -5.83
N ILE A 38 -0.69 4.54 -6.35
CA ILE A 38 -2.09 4.74 -5.99
C ILE A 38 -3.00 3.54 -6.33
N HIS A 39 -2.58 2.67 -7.27
CA HIS A 39 -3.30 1.47 -7.71
C HIS A 39 -2.73 0.15 -7.14
N SER A 40 -1.70 0.24 -6.32
CA SER A 40 -0.81 -0.90 -6.02
C SER A 40 -1.21 -1.72 -4.78
N PHE A 41 -2.47 -1.61 -4.33
CA PHE A 41 -2.94 -2.31 -3.12
C PHE A 41 -4.23 -3.10 -3.37
N PRO A 42 -4.26 -4.02 -4.35
CA PRO A 42 -5.48 -4.72 -4.77
C PRO A 42 -6.15 -5.44 -3.59
N GLY A 43 -7.48 -5.36 -3.52
CA GLY A 43 -8.28 -6.00 -2.49
C GLY A 43 -8.15 -5.39 -1.07
N ASN A 44 -7.36 -4.32 -0.89
CA ASN A 44 -7.10 -3.68 0.39
C ASN A 44 -7.61 -2.23 0.42
N ILE A 45 -7.42 -1.57 1.57
CA ILE A 45 -7.77 -0.15 1.74
C ILE A 45 -6.49 0.67 1.62
N LEU A 46 -6.47 1.62 0.69
CA LEU A 46 -5.47 2.67 0.60
C LEU A 46 -6.01 3.92 1.28
N LEU A 47 -5.44 4.28 2.41
CA LEU A 47 -5.77 5.49 3.15
C LEU A 47 -4.76 6.58 2.84
N ILE A 48 -5.22 7.67 2.24
CA ILE A 48 -4.41 8.83 1.88
C ILE A 48 -4.64 9.91 2.94
N PRO A 49 -3.63 10.26 3.75
CA PRO A 49 -3.76 11.35 4.72
C PRO A 49 -4.02 12.68 4.02
N ILE A 50 -4.86 13.54 4.59
CA ILE A 50 -5.15 14.87 4.00
C ILE A 50 -3.87 15.70 3.83
N VAL A 51 -2.91 15.58 4.74
CA VAL A 51 -1.61 16.28 4.67
C VAL A 51 -0.80 15.89 3.42
N VAL A 52 -1.00 14.67 2.90
CA VAL A 52 -0.38 14.22 1.64
C VAL A 52 -0.94 14.98 0.45
N LEU A 53 -2.23 15.31 0.46
CA LEU A 53 -2.84 16.13 -0.61
C LEU A 53 -2.27 17.54 -0.61
N ASP A 54 -2.07 18.14 0.58
CA ASP A 54 -1.45 19.46 0.71
C ASP A 54 -0.02 19.47 0.15
N GLU A 55 0.74 18.40 0.39
CA GLU A 55 2.09 18.25 -0.14
C GLU A 55 2.09 18.02 -1.65
N LEU A 56 1.24 17.14 -2.17
CA LEU A 56 1.09 16.92 -3.60
C LEU A 56 0.74 18.23 -4.33
N ASP A 57 -0.09 19.07 -3.72
CA ASP A 57 -0.42 20.38 -4.28
C ASP A 57 0.80 21.29 -4.40
N ARG A 58 1.71 21.29 -3.43
CA ARG A 58 2.98 22.03 -3.48
C ARG A 58 3.93 21.51 -4.57
N PHE A 59 3.86 20.21 -4.89
CA PHE A 59 4.73 19.57 -5.88
C PHE A 59 4.18 19.61 -7.31
N LYS A 60 2.89 19.89 -7.53
CA LYS A 60 2.26 19.87 -8.87
C LYS A 60 2.93 20.79 -9.89
N ASP A 61 3.51 21.92 -9.44
CA ASP A 61 4.14 22.92 -10.29
C ASP A 61 5.64 22.67 -10.52
N LYS A 62 6.22 21.65 -9.86
CA LYS A 62 7.61 21.25 -10.07
C LYS A 62 7.79 20.66 -11.47
N LYS A 63 8.96 20.95 -12.06
CA LYS A 63 9.36 20.34 -13.34
C LYS A 63 9.81 18.90 -13.13
N GLY A 64 9.72 18.08 -14.18
CA GLY A 64 10.18 16.69 -14.18
C GLY A 64 9.17 15.72 -13.55
N LEU A 65 9.67 14.53 -13.25
CA LEU A 65 8.87 13.36 -12.85
C LEU A 65 8.05 13.60 -11.57
N VAL A 66 8.62 14.28 -10.58
CA VAL A 66 7.95 14.59 -9.31
C VAL A 66 6.66 15.40 -9.55
N GLY A 67 6.74 16.48 -10.34
CA GLY A 67 5.55 17.27 -10.65
C GLY A 67 4.57 16.53 -11.56
N GLU A 68 5.06 15.68 -12.46
CA GLU A 68 4.19 14.83 -13.29
C GLU A 68 3.39 13.84 -12.43
N ASN A 69 4.05 13.18 -11.50
CA ASN A 69 3.43 12.22 -10.60
C ASN A 69 2.39 12.91 -9.70
N ALA A 70 2.73 14.07 -9.11
CA ALA A 70 1.80 14.86 -8.31
C ALA A 70 0.53 15.24 -9.11
N ARG A 71 0.70 15.74 -10.34
CA ARG A 71 -0.44 16.09 -11.20
C ARG A 71 -1.29 14.89 -11.58
N TYR A 72 -0.67 13.74 -11.81
CA TYR A 72 -1.40 12.51 -12.12
C TYR A 72 -2.28 12.09 -10.94
N VAL A 73 -1.71 12.00 -9.73
CA VAL A 73 -2.44 11.60 -8.54
C VAL A 73 -3.59 12.56 -8.24
N ASN A 74 -3.34 13.87 -8.29
CA ASN A 74 -4.39 14.88 -8.06
C ASN A 74 -5.54 14.76 -9.07
N ARG A 75 -5.26 14.56 -10.35
CA ARG A 75 -6.31 14.37 -11.38
C ARG A 75 -7.07 13.08 -11.15
N TYR A 76 -6.38 12.00 -10.83
CA TYR A 76 -7.03 10.72 -10.57
C TYR A 76 -7.97 10.77 -9.36
N LEU A 77 -7.57 11.45 -8.28
CA LEU A 77 -8.45 11.66 -7.12
C LEU A 77 -9.65 12.54 -7.46
N ASP A 78 -9.48 13.55 -8.32
CA ASP A 78 -10.59 14.38 -8.79
C ASP A 78 -11.57 13.59 -9.67
N GLU A 79 -11.08 12.68 -10.51
CA GLU A 79 -11.91 11.74 -11.28
C GLU A 79 -12.69 10.79 -10.36
N LEU A 80 -12.04 10.25 -9.33
CA LEU A 80 -12.71 9.39 -8.35
C LEU A 80 -13.82 10.14 -7.59
N ARG A 81 -13.58 11.40 -7.21
CA ARG A 81 -14.58 12.25 -6.57
C ARG A 81 -15.88 12.36 -7.36
N SER A 82 -15.84 12.26 -8.68
CA SER A 82 -17.05 12.25 -9.52
C SER A 82 -17.87 10.97 -9.39
N LYS A 83 -17.28 9.88 -8.85
CA LYS A 83 -17.91 8.56 -8.69
C LYS A 83 -18.46 8.33 -7.29
N GLY A 84 -18.04 9.11 -6.28
CA GLY A 84 -18.47 8.95 -4.91
C GLY A 84 -17.70 9.81 -3.92
N SER A 85 -17.84 9.49 -2.63
CA SER A 85 -17.18 10.19 -1.53
C SER A 85 -15.83 9.54 -1.22
N LEU A 86 -14.74 10.28 -1.36
CA LEU A 86 -13.41 9.83 -0.95
C LEU A 86 -13.27 9.69 0.58
N HIS A 87 -14.12 10.37 1.35
CA HIS A 87 -14.16 10.21 2.80
C HIS A 87 -14.73 8.84 3.19
N ASP A 88 -15.78 8.39 2.52
CA ASP A 88 -16.40 7.08 2.79
C ASP A 88 -15.62 5.93 2.17
N GLY A 89 -14.86 6.22 1.10
CA GLY A 89 -14.04 5.29 0.34
C GLY A 89 -14.69 4.87 -0.98
N ILE A 90 -13.88 4.80 -2.01
CA ILE A 90 -14.31 4.42 -3.37
C ILE A 90 -13.59 3.14 -3.77
N GLU A 91 -14.36 2.11 -4.08
CA GLU A 91 -13.80 0.86 -4.61
C GLU A 91 -13.50 1.00 -6.10
N ILE A 92 -12.30 0.57 -6.51
CA ILE A 92 -11.84 0.56 -7.90
C ILE A 92 -11.77 -0.88 -8.44
N GLU A 93 -11.54 -1.03 -9.74
CA GLU A 93 -11.68 -2.31 -10.47
C GLU A 93 -10.91 -3.49 -9.88
N ASN A 94 -9.74 -3.25 -9.27
CA ASN A 94 -8.93 -4.28 -8.64
C ASN A 94 -9.37 -4.64 -7.20
N GLY A 95 -10.55 -4.18 -6.75
CA GLY A 95 -11.10 -4.39 -5.41
C GLY A 95 -10.42 -3.56 -4.31
N GLN A 96 -9.49 -2.66 -4.67
CA GLN A 96 -8.89 -1.71 -3.75
C GLN A 96 -9.90 -0.61 -3.41
N ILE A 97 -9.95 -0.21 -2.14
CA ILE A 97 -10.74 0.94 -1.69
C ILE A 97 -9.79 2.10 -1.46
N ILE A 98 -10.01 3.24 -2.13
CA ILE A 98 -9.26 4.47 -1.93
C ILE A 98 -10.07 5.39 -1.03
N LYS A 99 -9.46 5.83 0.06
CA LYS A 99 -10.07 6.69 1.07
C LYS A 99 -9.13 7.83 1.45
N VAL A 100 -9.69 9.02 1.71
CA VAL A 100 -8.95 10.17 2.25
C VAL A 100 -9.26 10.30 3.74
N ALA A 101 -8.23 10.30 4.59
CA ALA A 101 -8.34 10.52 6.02
C ALA A 101 -8.36 12.02 6.32
N LEU A 102 -9.40 12.48 7.03
CA LEU A 102 -9.56 13.86 7.48
C LEU A 102 -9.32 14.02 8.98
N GLU A 103 -9.40 12.94 9.75
CA GLU A 103 -9.33 12.91 11.22
C GLU A 103 -8.16 12.02 11.68
N GLY A 104 -7.84 12.06 12.97
CA GLY A 104 -6.82 11.21 13.58
C GLY A 104 -5.41 11.82 13.60
N PHE A 105 -5.30 13.14 13.37
CA PHE A 105 -4.02 13.85 13.31
C PHE A 105 -3.64 14.58 14.60
N ASP A 106 -4.55 14.63 15.58
CA ASP A 106 -4.45 15.52 16.76
C ASP A 106 -3.57 14.94 17.87
N GLU A 107 -3.40 13.62 17.92
CA GLU A 107 -2.64 12.94 18.98
C GLU A 107 -1.21 12.61 18.51
N VAL A 108 -0.42 13.63 18.19
CA VAL A 108 1.01 13.44 17.88
C VAL A 108 1.75 12.98 19.14
N PRO A 109 2.53 11.87 19.08
CA PRO A 109 3.26 11.36 20.24
C PRO A 109 4.20 12.39 20.85
N GLY A 110 4.28 12.46 22.17
CA GLY A 110 5.17 13.37 22.89
C GLY A 110 6.63 13.22 22.41
N GLY A 111 7.28 14.36 22.19
CA GLY A 111 8.63 14.45 21.66
C GLY A 111 8.72 14.58 20.13
N LEU A 112 7.59 14.46 19.42
CA LEU A 112 7.51 14.75 17.98
C LEU A 112 6.86 16.13 17.78
N ASP A 113 7.40 16.90 16.82
CA ASP A 113 6.84 18.20 16.45
C ASP A 113 5.64 18.03 15.52
N GLU A 114 4.46 18.51 15.90
CA GLU A 114 3.19 18.43 15.16
C GLU A 114 3.19 19.17 13.82
N ASN A 115 4.13 20.09 13.63
CA ASN A 115 4.25 20.84 12.38
C ASN A 115 4.81 20.02 11.22
N TYR A 116 5.43 18.87 11.51
CA TYR A 116 5.92 17.98 10.45
C TYR A 116 4.83 17.04 9.97
N ALA A 117 4.65 16.97 8.65
CA ALA A 117 3.66 16.09 8.00
C ALA A 117 3.84 14.62 8.40
N ASP A 118 5.08 14.10 8.41
CA ASP A 118 5.40 12.74 8.87
C ASP A 118 4.84 12.44 10.25
N ASN A 119 4.99 13.36 11.20
CA ASN A 119 4.56 13.16 12.59
C ASN A 119 3.03 13.16 12.69
N ARG A 120 2.35 13.92 11.84
CA ARG A 120 0.88 13.88 11.72
C ARG A 120 0.42 12.57 11.07
N ILE A 121 1.14 12.04 10.09
CA ILE A 121 0.86 10.71 9.51
C ILE A 121 1.08 9.61 10.56
N ILE A 122 2.08 9.73 11.44
CA ILE A 122 2.28 8.84 12.59
C ILE A 122 1.05 8.87 13.51
N ALA A 123 0.56 10.07 13.84
CA ALA A 123 -0.64 10.22 14.68
C ALA A 123 -1.84 9.49 14.06
N LEU A 124 -2.08 9.69 12.75
CA LEU A 124 -3.12 8.97 12.01
C LEU A 124 -2.92 7.45 12.07
N ALA A 125 -1.70 6.96 11.88
CA ALA A 125 -1.43 5.51 11.91
C ALA A 125 -1.71 4.90 13.29
N LEU A 126 -1.40 5.62 14.37
CA LEU A 126 -1.72 5.20 15.73
C LEU A 126 -3.23 5.26 16.00
N HIS A 127 -3.91 6.27 15.49
CA HIS A 127 -5.36 6.42 15.58
C HIS A 127 -6.06 5.25 14.87
N GLU A 128 -5.72 4.97 13.63
CA GLU A 128 -6.26 3.85 12.84
C GLU A 128 -5.97 2.49 13.51
N LYS A 129 -4.78 2.34 14.10
CA LYS A 129 -4.43 1.15 14.86
C LYS A 129 -5.35 0.95 16.05
N LYS A 130 -5.63 1.99 16.84
CA LYS A 130 -6.58 1.93 17.96
C LYS A 130 -7.99 1.54 17.52
N LEU A 131 -8.47 2.10 16.39
CA LEU A 131 -9.82 1.85 15.88
C LEU A 131 -10.00 0.46 15.27
N HIS A 132 -8.97 -0.08 14.64
CA HIS A 132 -9.07 -1.24 13.76
C HIS A 132 -8.20 -2.44 14.19
N GLU A 133 -7.56 -2.41 15.36
CA GLU A 133 -6.57 -3.40 15.83
C GLU A 133 -7.07 -4.85 15.76
N VAL A 134 -8.38 -5.06 15.94
CA VAL A 134 -9.00 -6.39 15.92
C VAL A 134 -9.27 -6.89 14.51
N ASN A 135 -9.53 -5.99 13.55
CA ASN A 135 -10.10 -6.35 12.24
C ASN A 135 -9.15 -6.10 11.07
N HIS A 136 -8.18 -5.20 11.22
CA HIS A 136 -7.32 -4.80 10.11
C HIS A 136 -5.86 -4.64 10.55
N LYS A 137 -4.93 -5.07 9.71
CA LYS A 137 -3.51 -4.74 9.88
C LYS A 137 -3.25 -3.37 9.26
N ILE A 138 -2.76 -2.42 10.08
CA ILE A 138 -2.35 -1.09 9.62
C ILE A 138 -0.89 -1.15 9.19
N ILE A 139 -0.57 -0.65 8.01
CA ILE A 139 0.78 -0.62 7.44
C ILE A 139 1.02 0.76 6.84
N LEU A 140 2.03 1.46 7.33
CA LEU A 140 2.48 2.72 6.75
C LEU A 140 3.48 2.42 5.62
N VAL A 141 3.29 3.04 4.46
CA VAL A 141 4.16 2.83 3.30
C VAL A 141 4.88 4.14 2.97
N THR A 142 6.21 4.12 3.02
CA THR A 142 7.04 5.30 2.75
C THR A 142 8.37 4.92 2.11
N LYS A 143 8.95 5.85 1.32
CA LYS A 143 10.32 5.76 0.79
C LYS A 143 11.36 6.31 1.77
N ASP A 144 10.94 7.08 2.77
CA ASP A 144 11.84 7.68 3.75
C ASP A 144 12.29 6.67 4.81
N ILE A 145 13.61 6.47 4.90
CA ILE A 145 14.23 5.57 5.87
C ILE A 145 14.02 6.08 7.30
N ASN A 146 14.21 7.39 7.53
CA ASN A 146 14.06 7.98 8.87
C ASN A 146 12.62 7.89 9.35
N PHE A 147 11.66 8.06 8.43
CA PHE A 147 10.26 7.89 8.75
C PHE A 147 9.97 6.44 9.20
N ARG A 148 10.52 5.41 8.50
CA ARG A 148 10.37 4.02 8.93
C ARG A 148 11.00 3.75 10.30
N VAL A 149 12.16 4.35 10.59
CA VAL A 149 12.81 4.23 11.91
C VAL A 149 11.92 4.82 13.01
N LYS A 150 11.32 5.99 12.78
CA LYS A 150 10.34 6.57 13.73
C LYS A 150 9.14 5.65 13.95
N CYS A 151 8.61 5.06 12.87
CA CYS A 151 7.48 4.12 12.95
C CYS A 151 7.83 2.89 13.80
N ASP A 152 9.01 2.30 13.57
CA ASP A 152 9.49 1.14 14.33
C ASP A 152 9.60 1.45 15.82
N ALA A 153 10.20 2.59 16.18
CA ALA A 153 10.33 3.06 17.56
C ALA A 153 8.95 3.25 18.26
N LEU A 154 7.89 3.50 17.51
CA LEU A 154 6.53 3.68 18.00
C LEU A 154 5.64 2.44 17.85
N GLY A 155 6.21 1.32 17.43
CA GLY A 155 5.48 0.06 17.23
C GLY A 155 4.47 0.11 16.08
N ILE A 156 4.71 0.95 15.06
CA ILE A 156 3.91 1.04 13.85
C ILE A 156 4.56 0.16 12.77
N ASN A 157 3.77 -0.74 12.16
CA ASN A 157 4.26 -1.48 11.00
C ASN A 157 4.50 -0.53 9.83
N SER A 158 5.72 -0.52 9.31
CA SER A 158 6.05 0.28 8.13
C SER A 158 6.78 -0.56 7.07
N GLU A 159 6.52 -0.24 5.80
CA GLU A 159 7.13 -0.94 4.66
C GLU A 159 7.73 0.08 3.67
N ASP A 160 8.85 -0.30 3.05
CA ASP A 160 9.40 0.40 1.89
C ASP A 160 8.53 0.08 0.66
N TYR A 161 8.14 1.12 -0.09
CA TYR A 161 7.47 0.92 -1.37
C TYR A 161 8.46 0.39 -2.41
N ARG A 162 8.21 -0.81 -2.90
CA ARG A 162 8.98 -1.45 -3.99
C ARG A 162 8.03 -1.86 -5.08
N LYS A 163 8.23 -1.31 -6.27
CA LYS A 163 7.41 -1.60 -7.44
C LYS A 163 7.35 -3.10 -7.74
N ASP A 164 8.48 -3.78 -7.62
CA ASP A 164 8.62 -5.21 -7.92
C ASP A 164 7.92 -6.15 -6.93
N LYS A 165 7.68 -5.70 -5.68
CA LYS A 165 6.99 -6.51 -4.66
C LYS A 165 5.49 -6.70 -4.92
N ILE A 166 4.89 -5.86 -5.73
CA ILE A 166 3.45 -5.85 -5.98
C ILE A 166 3.08 -6.80 -7.11
N GLU A 167 3.93 -6.91 -8.13
CA GLU A 167 3.76 -7.86 -9.23
C GLU A 167 3.92 -9.32 -8.78
N LEU A 168 4.66 -9.57 -7.68
CA LEU A 168 4.88 -10.93 -7.14
C LEU A 168 3.74 -11.47 -6.26
N ARG A 169 2.76 -10.65 -5.86
CA ARG A 169 1.62 -11.11 -5.04
C ARG A 169 0.49 -11.74 -5.85
N GLU A 170 0.48 -11.60 -7.17
CA GLU A 170 -0.48 -12.25 -8.05
C GLU A 170 -0.08 -13.68 -8.44
N ASN A 171 1.19 -14.05 -8.29
CA ASN A 171 1.68 -15.41 -8.51
C ASN A 171 2.35 -15.92 -7.24
N GLU A 172 1.63 -16.66 -6.41
CA GLU A 172 2.15 -17.38 -5.24
C GLU A 172 3.06 -18.57 -5.63
N GLU A 173 3.90 -18.44 -6.61
CA GLU A 173 5.06 -19.31 -6.77
C GLU A 173 6.28 -18.56 -6.25
N SER A 174 6.72 -18.97 -5.09
CA SER A 174 7.88 -18.45 -4.36
C SER A 174 9.10 -18.33 -5.26
N TYR A 175 9.37 -17.13 -5.78
CA TYR A 175 10.68 -16.84 -6.33
C TYR A 175 11.70 -16.85 -5.18
N LYS A 176 12.51 -17.88 -5.11
CA LYS A 176 13.52 -18.07 -4.05
C LYS A 176 14.75 -17.17 -4.19
N GLY A 177 14.74 -16.20 -5.08
CA GLY A 177 15.79 -15.18 -5.23
C GLY A 177 17.12 -15.68 -5.80
N HIS A 178 17.35 -16.98 -5.83
CA HIS A 178 18.53 -17.62 -6.43
C HIS A 178 18.16 -19.01 -6.93
N SER A 179 18.85 -19.44 -7.96
CA SER A 179 18.83 -20.83 -8.43
C SER A 179 20.28 -21.26 -8.61
N ASP A 180 20.61 -22.39 -8.03
CA ASP A 180 21.92 -23.00 -8.22
C ASP A 180 21.89 -23.79 -9.53
N PHE A 181 22.86 -23.55 -10.39
CA PHE A 181 23.06 -24.29 -11.64
C PHE A 181 24.42 -24.94 -11.59
N GLU A 182 24.50 -26.26 -11.80
CA GLU A 182 25.75 -26.91 -12.13
C GLU A 182 26.04 -26.66 -13.63
N LEU A 183 27.13 -25.97 -13.90
CA LEU A 183 27.61 -25.71 -15.24
C LEU A 183 28.72 -26.74 -15.54
N GLU A 184 28.46 -27.64 -16.47
CA GLU A 184 29.47 -28.62 -16.94
C GLU A 184 30.57 -27.98 -17.82
N ASP A 185 30.31 -26.75 -18.32
CA ASP A 185 31.21 -26.05 -19.23
C ASP A 185 31.64 -24.68 -18.67
N THR A 186 32.95 -24.54 -18.40
CA THR A 186 33.58 -23.30 -17.94
C THR A 186 33.50 -22.16 -18.96
N TYR A 187 33.29 -22.48 -20.25
CA TYR A 187 33.14 -21.49 -21.32
C TYR A 187 31.96 -20.52 -21.08
N VAL A 188 30.90 -20.98 -20.42
CA VAL A 188 29.73 -20.16 -20.05
C VAL A 188 30.12 -19.13 -19.04
N ILE A 189 31.03 -19.45 -18.12
CA ILE A 189 31.52 -18.51 -17.08
C ILE A 189 32.37 -17.42 -17.74
N ASP A 190 33.23 -17.79 -18.69
CA ASP A 190 34.07 -16.81 -19.41
C ASP A 190 33.23 -15.86 -20.27
N GLN A 191 32.15 -16.34 -20.88
CA GLN A 191 31.18 -15.48 -21.57
C GLN A 191 30.46 -14.52 -20.67
N PHE A 192 30.12 -14.92 -19.43
CA PHE A 192 29.48 -14.05 -18.46
C PHE A 192 30.40 -12.89 -18.11
N TYR A 193 31.66 -13.16 -17.81
CA TYR A 193 32.64 -12.10 -17.49
C TYR A 193 32.95 -11.19 -18.69
N ALA A 194 32.81 -11.67 -19.91
CA ALA A 194 33.05 -10.86 -21.10
C ALA A 194 31.86 -10.00 -21.52
N LEU A 195 30.61 -10.45 -21.27
CA LEU A 195 29.39 -9.83 -21.81
C LEU A 195 28.44 -9.30 -20.74
N GLU A 196 28.76 -9.50 -19.45
CA GLU A 196 27.91 -9.15 -18.28
C GLU A 196 26.47 -9.73 -18.33
N LYS A 197 26.20 -10.65 -19.23
CA LYS A 197 24.91 -11.33 -19.38
C LYS A 197 25.04 -12.63 -20.16
N ILE A 198 24.26 -13.63 -19.74
CA ILE A 198 24.16 -14.92 -20.43
C ILE A 198 22.67 -15.24 -20.66
N LYS A 199 22.36 -15.79 -21.86
CA LYS A 199 21.08 -16.44 -22.14
C LYS A 199 21.21 -17.93 -21.84
N ILE A 200 20.55 -18.39 -20.77
CA ILE A 200 20.45 -19.82 -20.46
C ILE A 200 19.12 -20.32 -21.05
N GLN A 201 19.20 -21.28 -21.99
CA GLN A 201 18.01 -21.99 -22.45
C GLN A 201 17.83 -23.24 -21.59
N LYS A 202 16.73 -23.31 -20.87
CA LYS A 202 16.33 -24.49 -20.11
C LYS A 202 15.80 -25.52 -21.09
N THR A 203 16.56 -26.60 -21.34
CA THR A 203 16.04 -27.75 -22.05
C THR A 203 15.16 -28.53 -21.10
N MET A 204 13.85 -28.54 -21.34
CA MET A 204 12.95 -29.44 -20.61
C MET A 204 13.15 -30.86 -21.13
N THR A 205 13.62 -31.74 -20.28
CA THR A 205 13.52 -33.19 -20.42
C THR A 205 12.27 -33.65 -19.73
#